data_1add59c3aef8816911a3e10158490bdb
#
_entry.id   1add59c3aef8816911a3e10158490bdb
#
_cell.length_a   1.000
_cell.length_b   1.000
_cell.length_c   1.000
_cell.angle_alpha   90.00
_cell.angle_beta   90.00
_cell.angle_gamma   90.00
#
_symmetry.space_group_name_H-M   'P 1'
#
loop_
_entity.id
_entity.type
_entity.pdbx_description
1 polymer ?
#
loop_
_entity_poly.entity_id
_entity_poly.type
_entity_poly.pdbx_seq_one_letter_code
_entity_poly.pdbx_strand_id
1 'polypeptide(L)'
;MQKFAFRPLRAALFFALLVSSGFAAAQGLTVSPAQLNFGTVLETQPDSLPLSVTNTLTRTVTVTDIRFYTTYGAPAFSTPYRWFTLAPGASNTIWVKFSPRHNIYHNSELVIENDGLRGYPHVDLVGQGRYSNAYYDSTENKSEEALKTAIKSTTTNGSISLGYNIARDSMFMLIDNQRRNGQGATQNTLESVYTGQLVVGYTDRTDAQTNYGFNTEHTFPQTYFNSLEPMKSDLHHLFPCDDISNGQRGNNPFAEVTSPTWSDGGSTSDGFRFEPRDAHKGRAARAMFFFTLRYQNYNGFLTSQENVLRNWHAAFPPDAIDRARNEAIFALQRNRNPFIDYPQFIDRITSISTLSTAPVLRSLDPMQDTIIYGSVLPAATTVYTFVVVNNGNTAVSFSNFNLTPTPVLSFAGTGADTTIGPGDALALQIACTPSTMSAVNGLLTFNTNVPGSTSFSVPIYANDPIFSAIDEADRVNLRLYPNPAGDAAWLIADNILSGPVYAYDLTGRSLGQLPTQQLGNRLQLSLAGLAPGCYLLGLHTNAGPVFTRVVKE
;
A
#
# COMPACT_ATOMS: atom_id res chain seq x y z
N MET A 1 -26.37 17.37 -46.70
CA MET A 1 -26.18 16.11 -45.95
C MET A 1 -25.62 16.46 -44.58
N GLN A 2 -26.50 16.50 -43.59
CA GLN A 2 -26.15 16.84 -42.21
C GLN A 2 -25.50 15.62 -41.51
N LYS A 3 -24.31 15.83 -40.93
CA LYS A 3 -23.66 14.84 -40.08
C LYS A 3 -24.23 14.94 -38.66
N PHE A 4 -24.93 13.91 -38.24
CA PHE A 4 -25.34 13.75 -36.85
C PHE A 4 -24.14 13.30 -36.01
N ALA A 5 -23.78 14.11 -35.03
CA ALA A 5 -22.80 13.75 -34.01
C ALA A 5 -23.53 13.05 -32.83
N PHE A 6 -23.20 11.79 -32.61
CA PHE A 6 -23.64 11.08 -31.40
C PHE A 6 -22.81 11.57 -30.19
N ARG A 7 -23.48 12.19 -29.22
CA ARG A 7 -22.94 12.42 -27.88
C ARG A 7 -23.27 11.20 -27.03
N PRO A 8 -22.31 10.63 -26.26
CA PRO A 8 -22.63 9.60 -25.29
C PRO A 8 -23.38 10.23 -24.12
N LEU A 9 -24.51 9.65 -23.81
CA LEU A 9 -25.33 9.94 -22.64
C LEU A 9 -24.56 9.51 -21.39
N ARG A 10 -24.13 10.45 -20.57
CA ARG A 10 -23.64 10.16 -19.21
C ARG A 10 -24.86 9.84 -18.36
N ALA A 11 -24.98 8.57 -17.94
CA ALA A 11 -25.93 8.16 -16.92
C ALA A 11 -25.49 8.77 -15.59
N ALA A 12 -26.14 9.85 -15.17
CA ALA A 12 -26.05 10.35 -13.81
C ALA A 12 -26.87 9.40 -12.94
N LEU A 13 -26.20 8.59 -12.13
CA LEU A 13 -26.87 7.85 -11.04
C LEU A 13 -27.27 8.87 -9.97
N PHE A 14 -28.56 9.19 -9.91
CA PHE A 14 -29.15 9.91 -8.77
C PHE A 14 -29.18 8.97 -7.58
N PHE A 15 -28.27 9.15 -6.61
CA PHE A 15 -28.45 8.61 -5.28
C PHE A 15 -29.59 9.39 -4.61
N ALA A 16 -30.72 8.75 -4.41
CA ALA A 16 -31.80 9.26 -3.59
C ALA A 16 -31.32 9.29 -2.13
N LEU A 17 -31.10 10.50 -1.61
CA LEU A 17 -30.88 10.73 -0.19
C LEU A 17 -32.21 10.40 0.53
N LEU A 18 -32.31 9.21 1.11
CA LEU A 18 -33.36 8.89 2.08
C LEU A 18 -32.98 9.58 3.40
N VAL A 19 -33.54 10.77 3.60
CA VAL A 19 -33.55 11.40 4.91
C VAL A 19 -34.49 10.59 5.81
N SER A 20 -33.97 9.67 6.58
CA SER A 20 -34.71 9.07 7.70
C SER A 20 -34.70 10.07 8.86
N SER A 21 -35.81 10.73 9.06
CA SER A 21 -36.10 11.50 10.26
C SER A 21 -36.27 10.57 11.46
N GLY A 22 -35.45 10.78 12.48
CA GLY A 22 -35.72 10.33 13.83
C GLY A 22 -34.79 9.25 14.37
N PHE A 23 -33.83 9.70 15.08
CA PHE A 23 -33.23 9.30 16.36
C PHE A 23 -31.84 9.97 16.41
N ALA A 24 -31.75 11.15 16.97
CA ALA A 24 -30.47 11.69 17.38
C ALA A 24 -29.98 10.88 18.60
N ALA A 25 -29.50 9.66 18.36
CA ALA A 25 -28.72 8.93 19.34
C ALA A 25 -27.40 9.67 19.51
N ALA A 26 -26.95 9.87 20.75
CA ALA A 26 -25.65 10.44 21.04
C ALA A 26 -24.56 9.55 20.37
N GLN A 27 -24.09 9.99 19.21
CA GLN A 27 -22.96 9.38 18.52
C GLN A 27 -21.69 9.83 19.26
N GLY A 28 -20.69 8.98 19.37
CA GLY A 28 -19.44 9.30 20.05
C GLY A 28 -18.69 10.46 19.40
N LEU A 29 -17.73 10.16 18.52
CA LEU A 29 -17.17 11.13 17.60
C LEU A 29 -18.02 11.21 16.33
N THR A 30 -18.17 12.39 15.78
CA THR A 30 -18.73 12.62 14.45
C THR A 30 -17.70 13.24 13.54
N VAL A 31 -17.80 12.97 12.24
CA VAL A 31 -16.90 13.48 11.21
C VAL A 31 -17.68 14.25 10.16
N SER A 32 -17.08 15.28 9.61
CA SER A 32 -17.68 16.08 8.53
C SER A 32 -16.58 16.65 7.63
N PRO A 33 -16.68 16.44 6.29
CA PRO A 33 -17.69 15.67 5.59
C PRO A 33 -17.54 14.14 5.76
N ALA A 34 -18.56 13.36 5.39
CA ALA A 34 -18.51 11.90 5.39
C ALA A 34 -17.67 11.31 4.24
N GLN A 35 -17.36 12.11 3.22
CA GLN A 35 -16.49 11.76 2.11
C GLN A 35 -15.56 12.93 1.78
N LEU A 36 -14.28 12.62 1.56
CA LEU A 36 -13.30 13.54 0.99
C LEU A 36 -13.01 13.15 -0.46
N ASN A 37 -13.45 14.00 -1.38
CA ASN A 37 -13.23 13.81 -2.82
C ASN A 37 -12.17 14.81 -3.30
N PHE A 38 -10.98 14.29 -3.63
CA PHE A 38 -9.82 15.08 -4.08
C PHE A 38 -9.87 15.41 -5.58
N GLY A 39 -10.85 14.86 -6.33
CA GLY A 39 -10.87 15.02 -7.78
C GLY A 39 -9.65 14.40 -8.45
N THR A 40 -9.10 15.09 -9.46
CA THR A 40 -7.89 14.67 -10.17
C THR A 40 -6.67 15.40 -9.66
N VAL A 41 -5.65 14.64 -9.20
CA VAL A 41 -4.42 15.15 -8.60
C VAL A 41 -3.21 14.61 -9.36
N LEU A 42 -2.28 15.48 -9.73
CA LEU A 42 -1.01 15.07 -10.34
C LEU A 42 -0.06 14.50 -9.28
N GLU A 43 0.71 13.49 -9.63
CA GLU A 43 1.68 12.85 -8.74
C GLU A 43 2.75 13.82 -8.21
N THR A 44 3.00 14.91 -8.95
CA THR A 44 3.95 15.98 -8.56
C THR A 44 3.33 17.08 -7.71
N GLN A 45 2.00 17.11 -7.55
CA GLN A 45 1.25 18.18 -6.89
C GLN A 45 0.22 17.60 -5.92
N PRO A 46 0.65 17.05 -4.77
CA PRO A 46 -0.27 16.50 -3.78
C PRO A 46 -1.26 17.57 -3.28
N ASP A 47 -2.49 17.14 -2.98
CA ASP A 47 -3.54 17.99 -2.44
C ASP A 47 -3.91 17.59 -1.01
N SER A 48 -4.57 18.49 -0.26
CA SER A 48 -5.01 18.25 1.10
C SER A 48 -6.38 18.85 1.36
N LEU A 49 -7.27 18.07 1.97
CA LEU A 49 -8.62 18.49 2.34
C LEU A 49 -8.82 18.43 3.86
N PRO A 50 -9.61 19.35 4.43
CA PRO A 50 -9.90 19.36 5.85
C PRO A 50 -11.01 18.37 6.20
N LEU A 51 -10.86 17.70 7.34
CA LEU A 51 -11.86 16.86 7.98
C LEU A 51 -12.07 17.37 9.41
N SER A 52 -13.31 17.74 9.76
CA SER A 52 -13.68 18.10 11.11
C SER A 52 -14.07 16.86 11.91
N VAL A 53 -13.47 16.68 13.08
CA VAL A 53 -13.78 15.63 14.05
C VAL A 53 -14.36 16.28 15.29
N THR A 54 -15.58 15.94 15.66
CA THR A 54 -16.32 16.57 16.77
C THR A 54 -16.72 15.54 17.82
N ASN A 55 -16.43 15.84 19.08
CA ASN A 55 -16.89 15.04 20.21
C ASN A 55 -18.32 15.44 20.59
N THR A 56 -19.27 14.52 20.42
CA THR A 56 -20.68 14.74 20.78
C THR A 56 -21.07 14.16 22.14
N LEU A 57 -20.12 13.50 22.83
CA LEU A 57 -20.33 12.99 24.18
C LEU A 57 -20.18 14.08 25.24
N THR A 58 -20.65 13.80 26.44
CA THR A 58 -20.54 14.66 27.62
C THR A 58 -19.24 14.49 28.38
N ARG A 59 -18.33 13.62 27.90
CA ARG A 59 -16.98 13.37 28.43
C ARG A 59 -15.91 13.68 27.39
N THR A 60 -14.68 13.83 27.82
CA THR A 60 -13.53 13.90 26.92
C THR A 60 -13.36 12.59 26.19
N VAL A 61 -13.02 12.65 24.89
CA VAL A 61 -12.71 11.52 24.04
C VAL A 61 -11.29 11.65 23.52
N THR A 62 -10.56 10.55 23.53
CA THR A 62 -9.21 10.44 22.97
C THR A 62 -9.29 9.72 21.63
N VAL A 63 -8.82 10.36 20.56
CA VAL A 63 -8.48 9.67 19.32
C VAL A 63 -7.15 8.96 19.55
N THR A 64 -7.14 7.64 19.37
CA THR A 64 -6.00 6.77 19.67
C THR A 64 -5.19 6.41 18.43
N ASP A 65 -5.83 6.35 17.27
CA ASP A 65 -5.16 6.17 15.96
C ASP A 65 -6.06 6.64 14.81
N ILE A 66 -5.44 6.88 13.65
CA ILE A 66 -6.12 7.18 12.39
C ILE A 66 -5.57 6.24 11.33
N ARG A 67 -6.40 5.29 10.87
CA ARG A 67 -6.02 4.27 9.90
C ARG A 67 -6.51 4.62 8.50
N PHE A 68 -5.70 4.27 7.52
CA PHE A 68 -6.01 4.38 6.09
C PHE A 68 -5.95 3.00 5.45
N TYR A 69 -6.93 2.69 4.62
CA TYR A 69 -6.99 1.43 3.87
C TYR A 69 -6.75 1.70 2.39
N THR A 70 -5.91 0.89 1.75
CA THR A 70 -5.56 1.04 0.34
C THR A 70 -5.47 -0.30 -0.35
N THR A 71 -5.87 -0.35 -1.62
CA THR A 71 -5.86 -1.57 -2.43
C THR A 71 -4.53 -1.83 -3.15
N TYR A 72 -3.62 -0.85 -3.21
CA TYR A 72 -2.35 -0.96 -3.94
C TYR A 72 -1.17 -0.55 -3.06
N GLY A 73 -0.65 -1.47 -2.27
CA GLY A 73 0.63 -1.49 -1.55
C GLY A 73 1.16 -0.20 -0.91
N ALA A 74 1.18 0.93 -1.62
CA ALA A 74 1.61 2.21 -1.09
C ALA A 74 0.41 3.09 -0.77
N PRO A 75 0.27 3.59 0.46
CA PRO A 75 -0.82 4.49 0.82
C PRO A 75 -0.73 5.79 0.00
N ALA A 76 -1.84 6.14 -0.69
CA ALA A 76 -1.96 7.42 -1.39
C ALA A 76 -2.47 8.53 -0.46
N PHE A 77 -3.14 8.15 0.63
CA PHE A 77 -3.69 9.06 1.63
C PHE A 77 -2.87 9.03 2.91
N SER A 78 -2.75 10.16 3.57
CA SER A 78 -2.01 10.30 4.83
C SER A 78 -2.46 11.51 5.62
N THR A 79 -2.14 11.53 6.93
CA THR A 79 -2.31 12.70 7.78
C THR A 79 -1.15 12.76 8.79
N PRO A 80 -0.68 13.94 9.20
CA PRO A 80 0.29 14.06 10.28
C PRO A 80 -0.33 13.81 11.67
N TYR A 81 -1.65 13.82 11.77
CA TYR A 81 -2.35 13.60 13.03
C TYR A 81 -2.41 12.11 13.35
N ARG A 82 -2.11 11.76 14.61
CA ARG A 82 -2.14 10.38 15.08
C ARG A 82 -2.95 10.24 16.35
N TRP A 83 -2.79 11.18 17.25
CA TRP A 83 -3.36 11.14 18.58
C TRP A 83 -3.75 12.55 19.03
N PHE A 84 -4.94 12.72 19.60
CA PHE A 84 -5.39 13.96 20.23
C PHE A 84 -6.63 13.72 21.10
N THR A 85 -6.94 14.65 22.02
CA THR A 85 -8.11 14.63 22.88
C THR A 85 -9.10 15.70 22.49
N LEU A 86 -10.39 15.43 22.66
CA LEU A 86 -11.48 16.37 22.46
C LEU A 86 -12.33 16.47 23.72
N ALA A 87 -12.43 17.65 24.32
CA ALA A 87 -13.38 17.93 25.39
C ALA A 87 -14.84 17.79 24.89
N PRO A 88 -15.83 17.67 25.78
CA PRO A 88 -17.24 17.65 25.40
C PRO A 88 -17.62 18.81 24.46
N GLY A 89 -18.23 18.50 23.32
CA GLY A 89 -18.62 19.48 22.31
C GLY A 89 -17.48 20.13 21.50
N ALA A 90 -16.23 19.78 21.79
CA ALA A 90 -15.09 20.31 21.06
C ALA A 90 -14.91 19.64 19.68
N SER A 91 -14.34 20.39 18.74
CA SER A 91 -13.97 19.93 17.40
C SER A 91 -12.50 20.15 17.13
N ASN A 92 -11.89 19.27 16.35
CA ASN A 92 -10.57 19.46 15.77
C ASN A 92 -10.65 19.28 14.25
N THR A 93 -9.90 20.08 13.51
CA THR A 93 -9.77 19.94 12.06
C THR A 93 -8.45 19.25 11.75
N ILE A 94 -8.53 18.08 11.15
CA ILE A 94 -7.37 17.35 10.65
C ILE A 94 -7.28 17.52 9.13
N TRP A 95 -6.05 17.60 8.60
CA TRP A 95 -5.81 17.70 7.18
C TRP A 95 -5.43 16.32 6.64
N VAL A 96 -6.21 15.83 5.68
CA VAL A 96 -5.95 14.58 4.97
C VAL A 96 -5.29 14.93 3.64
N LYS A 97 -4.12 14.36 3.40
CA LYS A 97 -3.33 14.57 2.17
C LYS A 97 -3.53 13.41 1.22
N PHE A 98 -3.76 13.72 -0.06
CA PHE A 98 -3.72 12.77 -1.17
C PHE A 98 -2.46 13.00 -2.01
N SER A 99 -1.61 11.97 -2.10
CA SER A 99 -0.34 11.99 -2.83
C SER A 99 -0.24 10.74 -3.70
N PRO A 100 -0.92 10.69 -4.85
CA PRO A 100 -0.99 9.50 -5.68
C PRO A 100 0.37 9.21 -6.34
N ARG A 101 0.82 7.96 -6.26
CA ARG A 101 1.99 7.45 -6.98
C ARG A 101 1.62 6.85 -8.33
N HIS A 102 0.37 6.47 -8.51
CA HIS A 102 -0.15 5.81 -9.70
C HIS A 102 -1.23 6.66 -10.37
N ASN A 103 -1.32 6.59 -11.68
CA ASN A 103 -2.39 7.24 -12.45
C ASN A 103 -3.66 6.37 -12.48
N ILE A 104 -4.18 6.06 -11.30
CA ILE A 104 -5.39 5.27 -11.11
C ILE A 104 -6.38 6.00 -10.21
N TYR A 105 -7.61 5.53 -10.24
CA TYR A 105 -8.61 5.89 -9.24
C TYR A 105 -8.26 5.21 -7.91
N HIS A 106 -8.19 6.01 -6.86
CA HIS A 106 -7.98 5.56 -5.50
C HIS A 106 -9.28 5.62 -4.73
N ASN A 107 -9.62 4.52 -4.09
CA ASN A 107 -10.72 4.39 -3.15
C ASN A 107 -10.17 3.80 -1.85
N SER A 108 -10.49 4.43 -0.72
CA SER A 108 -9.94 4.07 0.58
C SER A 108 -10.89 4.53 1.67
N GLU A 109 -10.77 3.91 2.85
CA GLU A 109 -11.41 4.37 4.07
C GLU A 109 -10.39 4.99 5.02
N LEU A 110 -10.78 6.09 5.65
CA LEU A 110 -10.16 6.62 6.85
C LEU A 110 -11.02 6.24 8.04
N VAL A 111 -10.45 5.57 9.02
CA VAL A 111 -11.12 5.16 10.25
C VAL A 111 -10.44 5.83 11.43
N ILE A 112 -11.24 6.47 12.31
CA ILE A 112 -10.76 7.17 13.50
C ILE A 112 -11.02 6.32 14.74
N GLU A 113 -9.98 5.65 15.22
CA GLU A 113 -10.02 4.90 16.46
C GLU A 113 -10.10 5.83 17.66
N ASN A 114 -10.93 5.49 18.63
CA ASN A 114 -11.14 6.31 19.79
C ASN A 114 -11.66 5.50 20.98
N ASP A 115 -11.58 6.08 22.18
CA ASP A 115 -12.07 5.53 23.43
C ASP A 115 -13.55 5.85 23.71
N GLY A 116 -14.29 6.35 22.73
CA GLY A 116 -15.64 6.92 22.88
C GLY A 116 -16.77 5.92 23.11
N LEU A 117 -16.56 4.61 23.10
CA LEU A 117 -17.55 3.53 23.32
C LEU A 117 -18.78 3.54 22.40
N ARG A 118 -18.70 4.16 21.22
CA ARG A 118 -19.83 4.29 20.26
C ARG A 118 -19.48 3.78 18.87
N GLY A 119 -18.34 3.10 18.74
CA GLY A 119 -17.75 2.69 17.48
C GLY A 119 -16.83 3.77 16.89
N TYR A 120 -16.26 3.45 15.76
CA TYR A 120 -15.30 4.30 15.09
C TYR A 120 -15.95 5.03 13.91
N PRO A 121 -15.88 6.38 13.86
CA PRO A 121 -16.29 7.09 12.66
C PRO A 121 -15.33 6.76 11.51
N HIS A 122 -15.90 6.70 10.32
CA HIS A 122 -15.16 6.43 9.08
C HIS A 122 -15.50 7.50 8.03
N VAL A 123 -14.62 7.67 7.06
CA VAL A 123 -14.72 8.66 5.99
C VAL A 123 -14.25 8.05 4.69
N ASP A 124 -15.09 8.09 3.67
CA ASP A 124 -14.72 7.67 2.31
C ASP A 124 -13.68 8.63 1.74
N LEU A 125 -12.59 8.09 1.22
CA LEU A 125 -11.52 8.84 0.58
C LEU A 125 -11.44 8.45 -0.89
N VAL A 126 -11.72 9.39 -1.79
CA VAL A 126 -11.66 9.13 -3.23
C VAL A 126 -10.84 10.19 -3.96
N GLY A 127 -10.08 9.74 -4.97
CA GLY A 127 -9.32 10.64 -5.83
C GLY A 127 -8.76 9.95 -7.05
N GLN A 128 -8.63 10.65 -8.15
CA GLN A 128 -7.99 10.18 -9.37
C GLN A 128 -6.54 10.67 -9.40
N GLY A 129 -5.58 9.74 -9.30
CA GLY A 129 -4.18 10.05 -9.59
C GLY A 129 -3.95 10.22 -11.08
N ARG A 130 -3.08 11.14 -11.48
CA ARG A 130 -2.69 11.36 -12.87
C ARG A 130 -1.19 11.62 -12.99
N TYR A 131 -0.57 11.08 -14.02
CA TYR A 131 0.82 11.42 -14.35
C TYR A 131 0.90 12.78 -15.03
N SER A 132 1.93 13.55 -14.71
CA SER A 132 2.22 14.85 -15.34
C SER A 132 2.69 14.69 -16.79
N ASN A 133 3.28 13.55 -17.14
CA ASN A 133 3.69 13.24 -18.49
C ASN A 133 2.55 12.61 -19.30
N ALA A 134 1.94 13.42 -20.19
CA ALA A 134 0.82 13.00 -21.05
C ALA A 134 1.16 11.84 -22.02
N TYR A 135 2.44 11.53 -22.24
CA TYR A 135 2.86 10.35 -23.01
C TYR A 135 2.25 9.06 -22.46
N TYR A 136 1.91 9.02 -21.18
CA TYR A 136 1.35 7.85 -20.48
C TYR A 136 -0.16 7.93 -20.19
N ASP A 137 -0.89 8.90 -20.75
CA ASP A 137 -2.35 9.03 -20.51
C ASP A 137 -3.12 7.75 -20.87
N SER A 138 -2.66 7.00 -21.89
CA SER A 138 -3.28 5.73 -22.28
C SER A 138 -3.22 4.64 -21.20
N THR A 139 -2.38 4.79 -20.18
CA THR A 139 -2.19 3.83 -19.08
C THR A 139 -3.09 4.10 -17.87
N GLU A 140 -3.88 5.17 -17.93
CA GLU A 140 -4.76 5.58 -16.84
C GLU A 140 -5.77 4.47 -16.49
N ASN A 141 -5.92 4.20 -15.20
CA ASN A 141 -6.82 3.18 -14.65
C ASN A 141 -6.64 1.76 -15.22
N LYS A 142 -5.43 1.44 -15.68
CA LYS A 142 -5.11 0.11 -16.20
C LYS A 142 -4.14 -0.64 -15.29
N SER A 143 -4.31 -1.94 -15.24
CA SER A 143 -3.41 -2.90 -14.58
C SER A 143 -3.27 -4.15 -15.45
N GLU A 144 -2.32 -5.00 -15.12
CA GLU A 144 -2.13 -6.32 -15.71
C GLU A 144 -2.02 -6.28 -17.24
N GLU A 145 -2.69 -7.17 -17.97
CA GLU A 145 -2.65 -7.24 -19.44
C GLU A 145 -3.12 -5.95 -20.12
N ALA A 146 -4.12 -5.26 -19.54
CA ALA A 146 -4.58 -3.99 -20.07
C ALA A 146 -3.50 -2.91 -19.99
N LEU A 147 -2.73 -2.89 -18.91
CA LEU A 147 -1.59 -1.98 -18.74
C LEU A 147 -0.44 -2.36 -19.67
N LYS A 148 -0.07 -3.65 -19.76
CA LYS A 148 0.95 -4.14 -20.70
C LYS A 148 0.62 -3.76 -22.14
N THR A 149 -0.64 -3.94 -22.54
CA THR A 149 -1.13 -3.56 -23.88
C THR A 149 -1.03 -2.05 -24.12
N ALA A 150 -1.41 -1.23 -23.13
CA ALA A 150 -1.30 0.22 -23.24
C ALA A 150 0.16 0.67 -23.35
N ILE A 151 1.06 0.14 -22.53
CA ILE A 151 2.50 0.41 -22.58
C ILE A 151 3.08 0.01 -23.94
N LYS A 152 2.78 -1.20 -24.43
CA LYS A 152 3.20 -1.66 -25.76
C LYS A 152 2.75 -0.68 -26.85
N SER A 153 1.49 -0.30 -26.84
CA SER A 153 0.92 0.64 -27.82
C SER A 153 1.62 2.00 -27.75
N THR A 154 1.76 2.56 -26.55
CA THR A 154 2.40 3.86 -26.33
C THR A 154 3.87 3.87 -26.77
N THR A 155 4.61 2.81 -26.50
CA THR A 155 6.04 2.72 -26.85
C THR A 155 6.29 2.36 -28.32
N THR A 156 5.28 1.86 -29.03
CA THR A 156 5.38 1.44 -30.44
C THR A 156 4.85 2.51 -31.39
N ASN A 157 3.71 3.15 -31.07
CA ASN A 157 3.08 4.11 -31.94
C ASN A 157 3.94 5.37 -32.13
N GLY A 158 4.23 5.71 -33.38
CA GLY A 158 5.05 6.88 -33.71
C GLY A 158 6.54 6.74 -33.41
N SER A 159 6.99 5.55 -32.95
CA SER A 159 8.42 5.31 -32.75
C SER A 159 9.18 5.21 -34.07
N ILE A 160 10.45 5.61 -34.04
CA ILE A 160 11.34 5.63 -35.20
C ILE A 160 12.43 4.58 -35.00
N SER A 161 12.61 3.67 -35.96
CA SER A 161 13.76 2.80 -36.04
C SER A 161 14.90 3.54 -36.76
N LEU A 162 16.02 3.71 -36.09
CA LEU A 162 17.18 4.42 -36.64
C LEU A 162 18.02 3.57 -37.59
N GLY A 163 17.84 2.24 -37.52
CA GLY A 163 18.78 1.29 -38.11
C GLY A 163 20.06 1.16 -37.27
N TYR A 164 20.65 -0.03 -37.30
CA TYR A 164 21.68 -0.44 -36.35
C TYR A 164 22.92 0.46 -36.30
N ASN A 165 23.42 0.92 -37.45
CA ASN A 165 24.62 1.76 -37.46
C ASN A 165 24.34 3.13 -36.83
N ILE A 166 23.25 3.79 -37.19
CA ILE A 166 22.89 5.11 -36.63
C ILE A 166 22.61 5.00 -35.14
N ALA A 167 21.93 3.94 -34.70
CA ALA A 167 21.67 3.71 -33.29
C ALA A 167 22.96 3.60 -32.48
N ARG A 168 23.94 2.81 -32.96
CA ARG A 168 25.24 2.67 -32.31
C ARG A 168 26.03 3.98 -32.32
N ASP A 169 26.08 4.68 -33.45
CA ASP A 169 26.77 5.97 -33.53
C ASP A 169 26.16 6.98 -32.55
N SER A 170 24.81 7.00 -32.45
CA SER A 170 24.09 7.83 -31.47
C SER A 170 24.45 7.47 -30.04
N MET A 171 24.48 6.18 -29.71
CA MET A 171 24.85 5.68 -28.39
C MET A 171 26.27 6.09 -28.01
N PHE A 172 27.25 5.79 -28.88
CA PHE A 172 28.67 6.07 -28.63
C PHE A 172 29.02 7.56 -28.63
N MET A 173 28.39 8.36 -29.49
CA MET A 173 28.80 9.75 -29.70
C MET A 173 27.92 10.79 -28.99
N LEU A 174 26.69 10.42 -28.59
CA LEU A 174 25.75 11.36 -27.98
C LEU A 174 25.23 10.88 -26.61
N ILE A 175 24.57 9.72 -26.59
CA ILE A 175 23.74 9.29 -25.47
C ILE A 175 24.58 8.86 -24.26
N ASP A 176 25.54 7.97 -24.47
CA ASP A 176 26.39 7.42 -23.40
C ASP A 176 27.79 8.09 -23.36
N ASN A 177 28.04 9.06 -24.22
CA ASN A 177 29.27 9.86 -24.22
C ASN A 177 29.23 10.92 -23.10
N GLN A 178 30.05 10.75 -22.07
CA GLN A 178 30.09 11.60 -20.87
C GLN A 178 30.41 13.06 -21.15
N ARG A 179 31.02 13.38 -22.29
CA ARG A 179 31.20 14.75 -22.77
C ARG A 179 29.90 15.39 -23.26
N ARG A 180 28.98 14.61 -23.77
CA ARG A 180 27.75 15.06 -24.45
C ARG A 180 26.49 14.91 -23.61
N ASN A 181 26.49 13.99 -22.69
CA ASN A 181 25.28 13.62 -21.89
C ASN A 181 25.18 14.39 -20.55
N GLY A 182 25.99 15.42 -20.33
CA GLY A 182 25.93 16.24 -19.11
C GLY A 182 26.78 15.75 -17.94
N GLN A 183 27.52 14.64 -18.08
CA GLN A 183 28.39 14.13 -17.01
C GLN A 183 29.71 14.91 -16.86
N GLY A 184 30.01 15.90 -17.76
CA GLY A 184 31.07 16.88 -17.58
C GLY A 184 32.46 16.45 -18.03
N ALA A 185 32.61 15.35 -18.78
CA ALA A 185 33.91 14.97 -19.35
C ALA A 185 34.36 15.99 -20.39
N THR A 186 35.66 16.30 -20.40
CA THR A 186 36.27 17.26 -21.33
C THR A 186 36.57 16.68 -22.71
N GLN A 187 36.72 15.36 -22.79
CA GLN A 187 36.93 14.60 -24.03
C GLN A 187 35.78 13.56 -24.19
N ASN A 188 35.67 12.99 -25.40
CA ASN A 188 34.77 11.85 -25.60
C ASN A 188 35.17 10.75 -24.63
N THR A 189 34.27 10.37 -23.77
CA THR A 189 34.46 9.37 -22.72
C THR A 189 33.27 8.41 -22.69
N LEU A 190 33.55 7.12 -22.73
CA LEU A 190 32.59 6.05 -22.55
C LEU A 190 32.94 5.22 -21.32
N GLU A 191 31.93 4.69 -20.67
CA GLU A 191 32.09 3.73 -19.59
C GLU A 191 31.46 2.39 -20.00
N SER A 192 32.20 1.30 -19.84
CA SER A 192 31.68 -0.05 -19.98
C SER A 192 30.65 -0.31 -18.88
N VAL A 193 29.43 -0.67 -19.27
CA VAL A 193 28.36 -0.88 -18.29
C VAL A 193 28.63 -2.07 -17.36
N TYR A 194 29.42 -3.04 -17.78
CA TYR A 194 29.73 -4.24 -17.00
C TYR A 194 30.96 -4.09 -16.11
N THR A 195 32.02 -3.44 -16.59
CA THR A 195 33.27 -3.38 -15.84
C THR A 195 33.55 -2.01 -15.22
N GLY A 196 32.89 -0.95 -15.71
CA GLY A 196 33.21 0.42 -15.33
C GLY A 196 34.50 0.94 -15.98
N GLN A 197 35.11 0.18 -16.89
CA GLN A 197 36.25 0.62 -17.66
C GLN A 197 35.91 1.89 -18.44
N LEU A 198 36.77 2.88 -18.36
CA LEU A 198 36.64 4.13 -19.11
C LEU A 198 37.54 4.12 -20.36
N VAL A 199 36.97 4.55 -21.45
CA VAL A 199 37.69 4.93 -22.67
C VAL A 199 37.61 6.43 -22.85
N VAL A 200 38.75 7.09 -23.02
CA VAL A 200 38.85 8.54 -23.11
C VAL A 200 39.59 8.97 -24.39
N GLY A 201 39.03 9.96 -25.07
CA GLY A 201 39.69 10.59 -26.24
C GLY A 201 39.43 9.89 -27.58
N TYR A 202 38.50 8.89 -27.63
CA TYR A 202 38.13 8.25 -28.89
C TYR A 202 37.46 9.26 -29.85
N THR A 203 37.67 9.06 -31.15
CA THR A 203 37.21 9.99 -32.19
C THR A 203 35.79 9.68 -32.67
N ASP A 204 35.47 8.41 -32.83
CA ASP A 204 34.18 7.90 -33.26
C ASP A 204 33.94 6.47 -32.74
N ARG A 205 32.78 5.87 -33.06
CA ARG A 205 32.49 4.50 -32.66
C ARG A 205 33.47 3.48 -33.16
N THR A 206 33.97 3.60 -34.39
CA THR A 206 34.91 2.65 -34.98
C THR A 206 36.24 2.69 -34.24
N ASP A 207 36.70 3.88 -33.90
CA ASP A 207 37.91 4.07 -33.10
C ASP A 207 37.74 3.43 -31.69
N ALA A 208 36.63 3.69 -31.01
CA ALA A 208 36.35 3.09 -29.72
C ALA A 208 36.30 1.55 -29.77
N GLN A 209 35.78 0.99 -30.86
CA GLN A 209 35.70 -0.47 -31.05
C GLN A 209 37.08 -1.07 -31.42
N THR A 210 37.80 -0.48 -32.38
CA THR A 210 39.00 -1.06 -32.96
C THR A 210 40.21 -0.88 -32.05
N ASN A 211 40.38 0.33 -31.48
CA ASN A 211 41.59 0.71 -30.75
C ASN A 211 41.43 0.55 -29.22
N TYR A 212 40.20 0.48 -28.70
CA TYR A 212 39.96 0.44 -27.27
C TYR A 212 39.16 -0.79 -26.83
N GLY A 213 38.77 -1.70 -27.76
CA GLY A 213 38.09 -2.95 -27.44
C GLY A 213 36.66 -2.77 -26.86
N PHE A 214 35.97 -1.69 -27.28
CA PHE A 214 34.56 -1.49 -26.90
C PHE A 214 33.61 -2.16 -27.88
N ASN A 215 32.44 -2.56 -27.38
CA ASN A 215 31.40 -3.21 -28.15
C ASN A 215 30.04 -2.63 -27.79
N THR A 216 29.02 -3.13 -28.46
CA THR A 216 27.62 -2.84 -28.17
C THR A 216 26.97 -4.04 -27.51
N GLU A 217 26.61 -3.92 -26.28
CA GLU A 217 25.78 -4.88 -25.56
C GLU A 217 24.35 -4.80 -26.03
N HIS A 218 23.74 -5.96 -26.29
CA HIS A 218 22.30 -6.14 -26.44
C HIS A 218 21.76 -6.81 -25.18
N THR A 219 21.24 -6.04 -24.24
CA THR A 219 20.74 -6.56 -22.95
C THR A 219 19.77 -7.72 -23.12
N PHE A 220 18.87 -7.64 -24.12
CA PHE A 220 18.12 -8.80 -24.63
C PHE A 220 18.88 -9.37 -25.82
N PRO A 221 19.45 -10.60 -25.74
CA PRO A 221 20.42 -11.10 -26.73
C PRO A 221 19.82 -11.26 -28.13
N GLN A 222 20.58 -10.86 -29.14
CA GLN A 222 20.16 -10.85 -30.54
C GLN A 222 19.70 -12.22 -31.07
N THR A 223 20.25 -13.31 -30.58
CA THR A 223 19.90 -14.68 -30.98
C THR A 223 18.43 -15.01 -30.73
N TYR A 224 17.82 -14.44 -29.70
CA TYR A 224 16.41 -14.70 -29.37
C TYR A 224 15.42 -14.00 -30.33
N PHE A 225 15.84 -12.99 -31.09
CA PHE A 225 15.01 -12.31 -32.07
C PHE A 225 15.62 -12.28 -33.48
N ASN A 226 16.60 -13.16 -33.76
CA ASN A 226 17.25 -13.32 -35.06
C ASN A 226 17.84 -12.01 -35.62
N SER A 227 18.32 -11.14 -34.76
CA SER A 227 18.88 -9.82 -35.13
C SER A 227 17.97 -8.96 -36.00
N LEU A 228 16.64 -9.13 -35.88
CA LEU A 228 15.66 -8.41 -36.69
C LEU A 228 15.49 -6.96 -36.18
N GLU A 229 15.21 -6.05 -37.14
CA GLU A 229 14.76 -4.71 -36.84
C GLU A 229 13.26 -4.68 -36.49
N PRO A 230 12.78 -3.75 -35.68
CA PRO A 230 13.52 -2.64 -35.05
C PRO A 230 14.23 -3.01 -33.75
N MET A 231 14.14 -4.26 -33.30
CA MET A 231 14.70 -4.74 -32.02
C MET A 231 16.22 -4.56 -31.95
N LYS A 232 16.92 -4.87 -33.06
CA LYS A 232 18.40 -4.76 -33.13
C LYS A 232 18.92 -3.35 -32.91
N SER A 233 18.16 -2.33 -33.29
CA SER A 233 18.57 -0.93 -33.22
C SER A 233 17.93 -0.15 -32.08
N ASP A 234 17.14 -0.80 -31.20
CA ASP A 234 16.44 -0.10 -30.13
C ASP A 234 17.40 0.29 -29.00
N LEU A 235 17.64 1.59 -28.87
CA LEU A 235 18.57 2.18 -27.91
C LEU A 235 18.23 1.90 -26.45
N HIS A 236 16.98 1.54 -26.12
CA HIS A 236 16.57 1.24 -24.76
C HIS A 236 17.17 -0.04 -24.18
N HIS A 237 17.74 -0.92 -25.01
CA HIS A 237 18.45 -2.11 -24.57
C HIS A 237 19.87 -2.24 -25.14
N LEU A 238 20.37 -1.20 -25.81
CA LEU A 238 21.75 -1.10 -26.27
C LEU A 238 22.59 -0.32 -25.26
N PHE A 239 23.77 -0.85 -24.91
CA PHE A 239 24.71 -0.18 -24.00
C PHE A 239 26.15 -0.35 -24.47
N PRO A 240 27.06 0.61 -24.18
CA PRO A 240 28.48 0.42 -24.43
C PRO A 240 29.08 -0.55 -23.40
N CYS A 241 29.85 -1.50 -23.86
CA CYS A 241 30.63 -2.40 -22.99
C CYS A 241 31.98 -2.76 -23.61
N ASP A 242 32.88 -3.29 -22.82
CA ASP A 242 34.14 -3.87 -23.34
C ASP A 242 33.90 -5.26 -23.94
N ASP A 243 34.76 -5.65 -24.88
CA ASP A 243 34.62 -6.93 -25.61
C ASP A 243 34.70 -8.15 -24.71
N ILE A 244 35.54 -8.09 -23.65
CA ILE A 244 35.77 -9.24 -22.76
C ILE A 244 34.49 -9.52 -21.94
N SER A 245 34.00 -8.50 -21.26
CA SER A 245 32.79 -8.64 -20.43
C SER A 245 31.55 -8.95 -21.28
N ASN A 246 31.47 -8.39 -22.50
CA ASN A 246 30.41 -8.73 -23.45
C ASN A 246 30.47 -10.22 -23.86
N GLY A 247 31.69 -10.74 -24.10
CA GLY A 247 31.90 -12.16 -24.36
C GLY A 247 31.49 -13.04 -23.18
N GLN A 248 31.83 -12.66 -21.96
CA GLN A 248 31.45 -13.38 -20.74
C GLN A 248 29.93 -13.34 -20.48
N ARG A 249 29.29 -12.20 -20.81
CA ARG A 249 27.85 -12.10 -20.78
C ARG A 249 27.21 -13.04 -21.84
N GLY A 250 27.66 -12.99 -23.06
CA GLY A 250 27.12 -13.81 -24.16
C GLY A 250 25.60 -13.75 -24.23
N ASN A 251 24.96 -14.93 -24.22
CA ASN A 251 23.49 -15.08 -24.15
C ASN A 251 23.02 -15.55 -22.78
N ASN A 252 23.88 -15.52 -21.76
CA ASN A 252 23.56 -16.04 -20.44
C ASN A 252 22.45 -15.22 -19.77
N PRO A 253 21.50 -15.85 -19.07
CA PRO A 253 20.48 -15.14 -18.31
C PRO A 253 21.13 -14.36 -17.16
N PHE A 254 20.48 -13.25 -16.79
CA PHE A 254 20.81 -12.51 -15.58
C PHE A 254 20.38 -13.26 -14.33
N ALA A 255 21.26 -13.34 -13.34
CA ALA A 255 21.00 -13.96 -12.05
C ALA A 255 22.03 -13.50 -11.02
N GLU A 256 21.81 -13.76 -9.75
CA GLU A 256 22.84 -13.69 -8.72
C GLU A 256 23.83 -14.87 -8.95
N VAL A 257 25.14 -14.60 -8.92
CA VAL A 257 26.20 -15.58 -9.16
C VAL A 257 26.98 -15.83 -7.88
N THR A 258 26.78 -16.98 -7.26
CA THR A 258 27.41 -17.34 -5.98
C THR A 258 28.80 -17.98 -6.09
N SER A 259 29.13 -18.55 -7.27
CA SER A 259 30.40 -19.24 -7.52
C SER A 259 30.94 -18.85 -8.88
N PRO A 260 31.47 -17.62 -9.01
CA PRO A 260 31.94 -17.11 -10.31
C PRO A 260 33.20 -17.82 -10.80
N THR A 261 33.25 -18.07 -12.10
CA THR A 261 34.47 -18.49 -12.82
C THR A 261 35.16 -17.31 -13.48
N TRP A 262 34.44 -16.19 -13.64
CA TRP A 262 34.95 -14.91 -14.12
C TRP A 262 34.40 -13.77 -13.27
N SER A 263 35.24 -12.74 -13.04
CA SER A 263 34.87 -11.53 -12.32
C SER A 263 35.72 -10.36 -12.81
N ASP A 264 35.08 -9.23 -13.12
CA ASP A 264 35.74 -7.97 -13.43
C ASP A 264 34.82 -6.77 -13.16
N GLY A 265 35.35 -5.68 -12.61
CA GLY A 265 34.65 -4.43 -12.34
C GLY A 265 33.37 -4.54 -11.50
N GLY A 266 33.21 -5.64 -10.76
CA GLY A 266 32.01 -5.96 -9.97
C GLY A 266 30.96 -6.80 -10.70
N SER A 267 31.16 -7.11 -11.99
CA SER A 267 30.36 -8.11 -12.71
C SER A 267 30.97 -9.50 -12.56
N THR A 268 30.12 -10.53 -12.57
CA THR A 268 30.52 -11.92 -12.39
C THR A 268 29.77 -12.86 -13.34
N SER A 269 30.42 -13.98 -13.71
CA SER A 269 29.83 -15.06 -14.51
C SER A 269 30.29 -16.42 -14.01
N ASP A 270 29.40 -17.41 -14.06
CA ASP A 270 29.73 -18.83 -13.85
C ASP A 270 29.76 -19.62 -15.18
N GLY A 271 29.69 -18.92 -16.31
CA GLY A 271 29.61 -19.50 -17.66
C GLY A 271 28.21 -19.84 -18.13
N PHE A 272 27.21 -19.84 -17.24
CA PHE A 272 25.79 -20.12 -17.53
C PHE A 272 24.88 -18.96 -17.17
N ARG A 273 25.30 -18.13 -16.18
CA ARG A 273 24.59 -16.97 -15.66
C ARG A 273 25.53 -15.77 -15.62
N PHE A 274 24.96 -14.59 -15.66
CA PHE A 274 25.70 -13.34 -15.57
C PHE A 274 25.06 -12.41 -14.56
N GLU A 275 25.87 -11.88 -13.64
CA GLU A 275 25.48 -10.85 -12.70
C GLU A 275 26.24 -9.57 -13.03
N PRO A 276 25.56 -8.49 -13.47
CA PRO A 276 26.21 -7.22 -13.72
C PRO A 276 26.55 -6.51 -12.42
N ARG A 277 27.53 -5.62 -12.47
CA ARG A 277 27.84 -4.71 -11.36
C ARG A 277 26.58 -3.93 -10.93
N ASP A 278 26.52 -3.53 -9.67
CA ASP A 278 25.33 -2.87 -9.07
C ASP A 278 24.88 -1.64 -9.85
N ALA A 279 25.81 -0.83 -10.37
CA ALA A 279 25.51 0.35 -11.19
C ALA A 279 24.72 0.02 -12.47
N HIS A 280 24.72 -1.24 -12.94
CA HIS A 280 23.99 -1.65 -14.14
C HIS A 280 22.77 -2.54 -13.85
N LYS A 281 22.65 -3.16 -12.67
CA LYS A 281 21.54 -4.08 -12.33
C LYS A 281 20.16 -3.48 -12.62
N GLY A 282 19.89 -2.27 -12.11
CA GLY A 282 18.60 -1.59 -12.36
C GLY A 282 18.37 -1.24 -13.83
N ARG A 283 19.43 -0.80 -14.55
CA ARG A 283 19.38 -0.49 -15.99
C ARG A 283 19.07 -1.73 -16.82
N ALA A 284 19.76 -2.84 -16.54
CA ALA A 284 19.50 -4.13 -17.19
C ALA A 284 18.07 -4.59 -16.98
N ALA A 285 17.56 -4.53 -15.73
CA ALA A 285 16.18 -4.92 -15.42
C ALA A 285 15.16 -4.09 -16.21
N ARG A 286 15.31 -2.77 -16.24
CA ARG A 286 14.40 -1.87 -16.97
C ARG A 286 14.49 -2.05 -18.49
N ALA A 287 15.65 -2.35 -19.03
CA ALA A 287 15.85 -2.65 -20.44
C ALA A 287 15.15 -3.97 -20.82
N MET A 288 15.30 -5.00 -19.99
CA MET A 288 14.65 -6.32 -20.19
C MET A 288 13.12 -6.21 -20.12
N PHE A 289 12.58 -5.50 -19.14
CA PHE A 289 11.13 -5.26 -19.02
C PHE A 289 10.58 -4.49 -20.21
N PHE A 290 11.23 -3.40 -20.58
CA PHE A 290 10.84 -2.60 -21.75
C PHE A 290 10.81 -3.44 -23.03
N PHE A 291 11.90 -4.17 -23.31
CA PHE A 291 12.01 -5.02 -24.50
C PHE A 291 10.89 -6.05 -24.57
N THR A 292 10.64 -6.74 -23.45
CA THR A 292 9.63 -7.79 -23.39
C THR A 292 8.21 -7.24 -23.60
N LEU A 293 7.87 -6.10 -22.97
CA LEU A 293 6.54 -5.51 -23.15
C LEU A 293 6.34 -4.98 -24.58
N ARG A 294 7.37 -4.40 -25.17
CA ARG A 294 7.28 -3.84 -26.52
C ARG A 294 7.25 -4.91 -27.59
N TYR A 295 8.12 -5.91 -27.51
CA TYR A 295 8.36 -6.87 -28.58
C TYR A 295 7.87 -8.28 -28.30
N GLN A 296 7.71 -8.68 -27.08
CA GLN A 296 7.33 -10.00 -26.56
C GLN A 296 8.48 -10.72 -25.85
N ASN A 297 8.13 -11.76 -25.09
CA ASN A 297 9.09 -12.61 -24.39
C ASN A 297 9.52 -13.77 -25.31
N TYR A 298 10.50 -13.52 -26.16
CA TYR A 298 11.00 -14.51 -27.09
C TYR A 298 11.56 -15.74 -26.36
N ASN A 299 11.01 -16.92 -26.70
CA ASN A 299 11.43 -18.22 -26.18
C ASN A 299 11.46 -18.32 -24.64
N GLY A 300 10.67 -17.54 -23.94
CA GLY A 300 10.62 -17.54 -22.48
C GLY A 300 11.88 -17.01 -21.79
N PHE A 301 12.75 -16.30 -22.50
CA PHE A 301 14.06 -15.87 -21.98
C PHE A 301 13.94 -15.01 -20.72
N LEU A 302 12.92 -14.14 -20.62
CA LEU A 302 12.70 -13.33 -19.41
C LEU A 302 12.16 -14.18 -18.24
N THR A 303 11.40 -15.22 -18.50
CA THR A 303 10.61 -15.94 -17.45
C THR A 303 11.48 -16.43 -16.29
N SER A 304 12.66 -17.00 -16.58
CA SER A 304 13.58 -17.49 -15.55
C SER A 304 14.29 -16.37 -14.78
N GLN A 305 14.27 -15.14 -15.29
CA GLN A 305 15.01 -13.99 -14.77
C GLN A 305 14.10 -12.97 -14.09
N GLU A 306 12.78 -13.02 -14.30
CA GLU A 306 11.88 -11.96 -13.90
C GLU A 306 11.98 -11.62 -12.42
N ASN A 307 12.11 -12.60 -11.54
CA ASN A 307 12.19 -12.34 -10.08
C ASN A 307 13.47 -11.58 -9.70
N VAL A 308 14.63 -11.99 -10.20
CA VAL A 308 15.89 -11.30 -9.90
C VAL A 308 15.89 -9.89 -10.49
N LEU A 309 15.34 -9.72 -11.70
CA LEU A 309 15.23 -8.42 -12.35
C LEU A 309 14.26 -7.48 -11.60
N ARG A 310 13.16 -8.00 -11.03
CA ARG A 310 12.27 -7.22 -10.16
C ARG A 310 12.97 -6.76 -8.89
N ASN A 311 13.78 -7.63 -8.26
CA ASN A 311 14.59 -7.27 -7.09
C ASN A 311 15.60 -6.17 -7.43
N TRP A 312 16.30 -6.29 -8.58
CA TRP A 312 17.24 -5.27 -9.03
C TRP A 312 16.56 -3.96 -9.41
N HIS A 313 15.39 -4.02 -10.04
CA HIS A 313 14.59 -2.83 -10.34
C HIS A 313 14.20 -2.05 -9.07
N ALA A 314 13.83 -2.76 -8.01
CA ALA A 314 13.47 -2.16 -6.72
C ALA A 314 14.69 -1.65 -5.95
N ALA A 315 15.80 -2.41 -5.92
CA ALA A 315 17.02 -2.07 -5.18
C ALA A 315 17.81 -0.94 -5.83
N PHE A 316 17.77 -0.81 -7.17
CA PHE A 316 18.53 0.16 -7.96
C PHE A 316 17.58 1.04 -8.79
N PRO A 317 16.87 2.00 -8.18
CA PRO A 317 15.91 2.87 -8.87
C PRO A 317 16.59 3.75 -9.93
N PRO A 318 15.83 4.29 -10.92
CA PRO A 318 16.40 5.18 -11.94
C PRO A 318 17.01 6.44 -11.33
N ASP A 319 18.22 6.74 -11.70
CA ASP A 319 18.93 7.96 -11.31
C ASP A 319 18.74 9.12 -12.34
N ALA A 320 19.45 10.21 -12.15
CA ALA A 320 19.41 11.36 -13.05
C ALA A 320 19.99 11.04 -14.44
N ILE A 321 21.01 10.16 -14.48
CA ILE A 321 21.65 9.74 -15.75
C ILE A 321 20.69 8.86 -16.54
N ASP A 322 19.98 7.94 -15.89
CA ASP A 322 18.96 7.10 -16.52
C ASP A 322 17.85 7.95 -17.15
N ARG A 323 17.37 8.97 -16.43
CA ARG A 323 16.33 9.89 -16.92
C ARG A 323 16.82 10.73 -18.10
N ALA A 324 18.03 11.28 -18.01
CA ALA A 324 18.65 12.03 -19.10
C ALA A 324 18.85 11.14 -20.35
N ARG A 325 19.27 9.88 -20.14
CA ARG A 325 19.40 8.90 -21.21
C ARG A 325 18.05 8.59 -21.88
N ASN A 326 17.01 8.39 -21.09
CA ASN A 326 15.65 8.16 -21.58
C ASN A 326 15.15 9.34 -22.43
N GLU A 327 15.42 10.56 -22.01
CA GLU A 327 15.09 11.78 -22.73
C GLU A 327 15.87 11.90 -24.06
N ALA A 328 17.16 11.62 -24.05
CA ALA A 328 18.00 11.63 -25.26
C ALA A 328 17.54 10.58 -26.29
N ILE A 329 17.15 9.37 -25.81
CA ILE A 329 16.58 8.34 -26.68
C ILE A 329 15.24 8.79 -27.26
N PHE A 330 14.36 9.39 -26.44
CA PHE A 330 13.08 9.93 -26.89
C PHE A 330 13.25 10.97 -28.01
N ALA A 331 14.25 11.84 -27.91
CA ALA A 331 14.54 12.82 -28.96
C ALA A 331 14.84 12.16 -30.32
N LEU A 332 15.43 10.97 -30.32
CA LEU A 332 15.83 10.22 -31.51
C LEU A 332 14.78 9.21 -31.97
N GLN A 333 14.31 8.36 -31.05
CA GLN A 333 13.44 7.22 -31.36
C GLN A 333 11.94 7.49 -31.16
N ARG A 334 11.58 8.63 -30.54
CA ARG A 334 10.20 9.02 -30.22
C ARG A 334 9.47 8.03 -29.31
N ASN A 335 10.21 7.23 -28.55
CA ASN A 335 9.66 6.38 -27.51
C ASN A 335 10.48 6.48 -26.22
N ARG A 336 9.87 6.11 -25.11
CA ARG A 336 10.42 6.22 -23.76
C ARG A 336 10.37 4.85 -23.07
N ASN A 337 11.32 4.58 -22.19
CA ASN A 337 11.22 3.44 -21.30
C ASN A 337 10.33 3.82 -20.09
N PRO A 338 9.11 3.23 -19.95
CA PRO A 338 8.18 3.59 -18.89
C PRO A 338 8.72 3.27 -17.49
N PHE A 339 9.56 2.25 -17.36
CA PHE A 339 10.16 1.84 -16.08
C PHE A 339 11.30 2.78 -15.61
N ILE A 340 11.71 3.73 -16.45
CA ILE A 340 12.60 4.83 -16.07
C ILE A 340 11.77 6.05 -15.63
N ASP A 341 10.73 6.42 -16.39
CA ASP A 341 9.90 7.57 -16.06
C ASP A 341 9.01 7.31 -14.84
N TYR A 342 8.38 6.13 -14.78
CA TYR A 342 7.46 5.69 -13.73
C TYR A 342 7.77 4.25 -13.32
N PRO A 343 8.83 4.02 -12.53
CA PRO A 343 9.26 2.68 -12.13
C PRO A 343 8.14 1.88 -11.44
N GLN A 344 7.22 2.56 -10.78
CA GLN A 344 6.06 1.96 -10.12
C GLN A 344 5.03 1.32 -11.08
N PHE A 345 5.17 1.40 -12.40
CA PHE A 345 4.33 0.60 -13.30
C PHE A 345 4.41 -0.91 -13.00
N ILE A 346 5.56 -1.37 -12.50
CA ILE A 346 5.79 -2.77 -12.14
C ILE A 346 4.83 -3.26 -11.04
N ASP A 347 4.36 -2.36 -10.16
CA ASP A 347 3.48 -2.69 -9.04
C ASP A 347 2.07 -3.12 -9.51
N ARG A 348 1.70 -2.77 -10.74
CA ARG A 348 0.39 -3.08 -11.36
C ARG A 348 0.46 -4.18 -12.42
N ILE A 349 1.58 -4.89 -12.50
CA ILE A 349 1.80 -6.00 -13.45
C ILE A 349 2.35 -7.19 -12.67
N THR A 350 1.54 -8.23 -12.51
CA THR A 350 1.93 -9.44 -11.76
C THR A 350 3.03 -10.20 -12.49
N SER A 351 2.99 -10.30 -13.81
CA SER A 351 4.05 -10.88 -14.63
C SER A 351 4.28 -10.09 -15.92
N ILE A 352 5.54 -9.77 -16.18
CA ILE A 352 5.97 -9.17 -17.45
C ILE A 352 6.06 -10.23 -18.55
N SER A 353 6.63 -11.39 -18.19
CA SER A 353 7.01 -12.45 -19.16
C SER A 353 5.87 -13.37 -19.58
N THR A 354 4.84 -13.48 -18.76
CA THR A 354 3.69 -14.36 -19.02
C THR A 354 2.38 -13.59 -18.93
N LEU A 355 1.25 -14.27 -19.07
CA LEU A 355 -0.06 -13.66 -18.85
C LEU A 355 -0.11 -13.08 -17.43
N SER A 356 -0.41 -11.80 -17.35
CA SER A 356 -0.48 -11.06 -16.09
C SER A 356 -1.92 -11.01 -15.62
N THR A 357 -2.16 -11.57 -14.43
CA THR A 357 -3.49 -11.59 -13.81
C THR A 357 -3.33 -11.35 -12.33
N ALA A 358 -3.98 -10.30 -11.81
CA ALA A 358 -3.98 -10.04 -10.38
C ALA A 358 -4.60 -11.22 -9.62
N PRO A 359 -3.93 -11.72 -8.57
CA PRO A 359 -4.54 -12.72 -7.71
C PRO A 359 -5.81 -12.16 -7.07
N VAL A 360 -6.87 -12.96 -7.04
CA VAL A 360 -8.11 -12.58 -6.36
C VAL A 360 -7.86 -12.61 -4.85
N LEU A 361 -7.83 -11.44 -4.24
CA LEU A 361 -7.70 -11.29 -2.79
C LEU A 361 -9.02 -10.76 -2.23
N ARG A 362 -9.74 -11.61 -1.48
CA ARG A 362 -10.85 -11.22 -0.62
C ARG A 362 -10.34 -11.15 0.80
N SER A 363 -10.40 -9.99 1.40
CA SER A 363 -9.90 -9.76 2.75
C SER A 363 -10.76 -8.71 3.44
N LEU A 364 -11.05 -8.94 4.72
CA LEU A 364 -11.81 -8.02 5.56
C LEU A 364 -11.02 -7.71 6.82
N ASP A 365 -11.11 -6.47 7.25
CA ASP A 365 -10.60 -6.03 8.54
C ASP A 365 -11.77 -5.44 9.35
N PRO A 366 -12.33 -6.18 10.32
CA PRO A 366 -13.27 -5.62 11.29
C PRO A 366 -12.50 -4.68 12.22
N MET A 367 -12.99 -3.45 12.36
CA MET A 367 -12.33 -2.44 13.18
C MET A 367 -12.34 -2.78 14.67
N GLN A 368 -13.32 -3.58 15.09
CA GLN A 368 -13.45 -4.06 16.45
C GLN A 368 -13.78 -5.57 16.43
N ASP A 369 -13.17 -6.29 17.34
CA ASP A 369 -13.47 -7.70 17.61
C ASP A 369 -14.60 -7.89 18.63
N THR A 370 -15.02 -6.81 19.29
CA THR A 370 -16.03 -6.79 20.36
C THR A 370 -16.75 -5.45 20.36
N ILE A 371 -18.07 -5.47 20.58
CA ILE A 371 -18.90 -4.27 20.69
C ILE A 371 -19.22 -4.03 22.16
N ILE A 372 -18.81 -2.89 22.71
CA ILE A 372 -19.01 -2.54 24.12
C ILE A 372 -19.80 -1.25 24.22
N TYR A 373 -21.00 -1.31 24.81
CA TYR A 373 -21.86 -0.14 25.01
C TYR A 373 -21.56 0.61 26.31
N GLY A 374 -20.87 -0.01 27.25
CA GLY A 374 -20.79 0.50 28.62
C GLY A 374 -22.16 0.44 29.32
N SER A 375 -22.49 1.45 30.13
CA SER A 375 -23.79 1.54 30.82
C SER A 375 -24.86 2.12 29.91
N VAL A 376 -25.96 1.38 29.74
CA VAL A 376 -27.16 1.80 29.00
C VAL A 376 -28.34 1.77 29.95
N LEU A 377 -29.00 2.92 30.14
CA LEU A 377 -30.15 3.04 31.06
C LEU A 377 -31.36 2.26 30.53
N PRO A 378 -32.24 1.76 31.43
CA PRO A 378 -33.46 1.09 31.03
C PRO A 378 -34.33 1.96 30.12
N ALA A 379 -34.88 1.36 29.06
CA ALA A 379 -35.66 2.02 28.02
C ALA A 379 -34.93 3.11 27.20
N ALA A 380 -33.67 3.41 27.50
CA ALA A 380 -32.85 4.26 26.65
C ALA A 380 -32.25 3.44 25.50
N THR A 381 -32.22 4.04 24.31
CA THR A 381 -31.58 3.45 23.14
C THR A 381 -30.19 4.06 22.94
N THR A 382 -29.18 3.21 22.84
CA THR A 382 -27.83 3.58 22.48
C THR A 382 -27.45 2.88 21.18
N VAL A 383 -26.89 3.62 20.22
CA VAL A 383 -26.44 3.08 18.93
C VAL A 383 -24.93 2.98 18.91
N TYR A 384 -24.43 1.87 18.42
CA TYR A 384 -23.01 1.60 18.16
C TYR A 384 -22.80 1.41 16.66
N THR A 385 -21.77 2.02 16.11
CA THR A 385 -21.37 1.82 14.71
C THR A 385 -20.24 0.81 14.64
N PHE A 386 -20.53 -0.39 14.14
CA PHE A 386 -19.55 -1.42 13.86
C PHE A 386 -19.11 -1.32 12.40
N VAL A 387 -17.81 -1.24 12.15
CA VAL A 387 -17.24 -1.00 10.82
C VAL A 387 -16.40 -2.20 10.39
N VAL A 388 -16.58 -2.65 9.16
CA VAL A 388 -15.77 -3.68 8.49
C VAL A 388 -15.28 -3.12 7.16
N VAL A 389 -13.97 -3.12 6.92
CA VAL A 389 -13.37 -2.62 5.68
C VAL A 389 -12.95 -3.78 4.79
N ASN A 390 -13.25 -3.67 3.49
CA ASN A 390 -12.70 -4.56 2.48
C ASN A 390 -11.29 -4.08 2.09
N ASN A 391 -10.28 -4.68 2.67
CA ASN A 391 -8.86 -4.41 2.37
C ASN A 391 -8.28 -5.35 1.29
N GLY A 392 -9.14 -6.11 0.60
CA GLY A 392 -8.79 -6.92 -0.56
C GLY A 392 -8.83 -6.13 -1.88
N ASN A 393 -8.68 -6.85 -2.99
CA ASN A 393 -8.76 -6.28 -4.35
C ASN A 393 -10.02 -6.74 -5.12
N THR A 394 -10.94 -7.41 -4.46
CA THR A 394 -12.15 -7.98 -5.05
C THR A 394 -13.33 -7.73 -4.11
N ALA A 395 -14.52 -7.54 -4.68
CA ALA A 395 -15.74 -7.32 -3.91
C ALA A 395 -16.03 -8.46 -2.92
N VAL A 396 -16.46 -8.08 -1.72
CA VAL A 396 -16.87 -9.01 -0.66
C VAL A 396 -18.37 -8.89 -0.42
N SER A 397 -19.06 -10.03 -0.41
CA SER A 397 -20.49 -10.13 -0.14
C SER A 397 -20.73 -10.55 1.31
N PHE A 398 -21.74 -9.95 1.91
CA PHE A 398 -22.22 -10.21 3.28
C PHE A 398 -23.65 -10.73 3.24
N SER A 399 -23.97 -11.68 4.11
CA SER A 399 -25.30 -12.28 4.20
C SER A 399 -25.60 -12.81 5.60
N ASN A 400 -26.88 -13.14 5.84
CA ASN A 400 -27.34 -13.79 7.06
C ASN A 400 -26.99 -13.01 8.34
N PHE A 401 -27.18 -11.70 8.34
CA PHE A 401 -26.98 -10.88 9.53
C PHE A 401 -27.98 -11.27 10.62
N ASN A 402 -27.47 -11.53 11.83
CA ASN A 402 -28.29 -11.88 12.98
C ASN A 402 -27.75 -11.21 14.26
N LEU A 403 -28.67 -10.78 15.12
CA LEU A 403 -28.40 -10.21 16.44
C LEU A 403 -29.15 -10.98 17.51
N THR A 404 -28.47 -11.29 18.61
CA THR A 404 -29.08 -11.90 19.81
C THR A 404 -28.56 -11.18 21.06
N PRO A 405 -29.42 -11.04 22.14
CA PRO A 405 -30.86 -11.32 22.21
C PRO A 405 -31.69 -10.19 21.59
N THR A 406 -32.76 -10.57 20.90
CA THR A 406 -33.81 -9.66 20.47
C THR A 406 -34.95 -9.62 21.48
N PRO A 407 -35.65 -8.47 21.68
CA PRO A 407 -35.53 -7.18 21.01
C PRO A 407 -34.52 -6.23 21.64
N VAL A 408 -33.72 -6.65 22.64
CA VAL A 408 -32.75 -5.80 23.34
C VAL A 408 -31.72 -5.23 22.36
N LEU A 409 -31.26 -6.07 21.41
CA LEU A 409 -30.39 -5.68 20.32
C LEU A 409 -31.18 -5.68 19.00
N SER A 410 -31.01 -4.65 18.20
CA SER A 410 -31.63 -4.50 16.88
C SER A 410 -30.72 -3.71 15.93
N PHE A 411 -30.91 -3.89 14.62
CA PHE A 411 -30.27 -3.00 13.64
C PHE A 411 -31.02 -1.66 13.63
N ALA A 412 -30.29 -0.56 13.79
CA ALA A 412 -30.85 0.81 13.67
C ALA A 412 -30.97 1.25 12.20
N GLY A 413 -30.52 0.43 11.27
CA GLY A 413 -30.63 0.55 9.82
C GLY A 413 -30.92 -0.80 9.18
N THR A 414 -30.47 -1.02 7.97
CA THR A 414 -30.64 -2.30 7.26
C THR A 414 -29.54 -3.29 7.65
N GLY A 415 -29.91 -4.40 8.27
CA GLY A 415 -29.07 -5.61 8.37
C GLY A 415 -29.31 -6.54 7.17
N ALA A 416 -29.38 -5.98 5.96
CA ALA A 416 -29.67 -6.75 4.75
C ALA A 416 -28.38 -7.21 4.06
N ASP A 417 -28.50 -8.29 3.30
CA ASP A 417 -27.42 -8.79 2.44
C ASP A 417 -26.89 -7.66 1.55
N THR A 418 -25.57 -7.54 1.48
CA THR A 418 -24.91 -6.46 0.75
C THR A 418 -23.56 -6.90 0.21
N THR A 419 -22.99 -6.06 -0.65
CA THR A 419 -21.65 -6.28 -1.21
C THR A 419 -20.89 -4.95 -1.21
N ILE A 420 -19.64 -4.98 -0.75
CA ILE A 420 -18.76 -3.82 -0.77
C ILE A 420 -17.57 -4.06 -1.70
N GLY A 421 -17.16 -3.01 -2.42
CA GLY A 421 -16.00 -3.01 -3.31
C GLY A 421 -14.67 -2.95 -2.55
N PRO A 422 -13.55 -3.10 -3.25
CA PRO A 422 -12.23 -2.87 -2.68
C PRO A 422 -12.07 -1.45 -2.14
N GLY A 423 -11.58 -1.32 -0.90
CA GLY A 423 -11.39 -0.03 -0.23
C GLY A 423 -12.65 0.57 0.39
N ASP A 424 -13.83 -0.06 0.20
CA ASP A 424 -15.08 0.39 0.82
C ASP A 424 -15.25 -0.21 2.22
N ALA A 425 -16.09 0.44 3.04
CA ALA A 425 -16.50 -0.06 4.35
C ALA A 425 -17.99 -0.43 4.40
N LEU A 426 -18.30 -1.42 5.23
CA LEU A 426 -19.66 -1.69 5.71
C LEU A 426 -19.77 -1.15 7.14
N ALA A 427 -20.65 -0.18 7.35
CA ALA A 427 -20.99 0.34 8.66
C ALA A 427 -22.36 -0.18 9.11
N LEU A 428 -22.37 -0.99 10.17
CA LEU A 428 -23.59 -1.53 10.78
C LEU A 428 -23.92 -0.71 12.02
N GLN A 429 -25.10 -0.09 12.03
CA GLN A 429 -25.62 0.59 13.21
C GLN A 429 -26.46 -0.39 14.04
N ILE A 430 -25.99 -0.67 15.25
CA ILE A 430 -26.61 -1.62 16.17
C ILE A 430 -27.14 -0.85 17.37
N ALA A 431 -28.43 -0.95 17.62
CA ALA A 431 -29.12 -0.34 18.76
C ALA A 431 -29.18 -1.34 19.92
N CYS A 432 -28.89 -0.86 21.13
CA CYS A 432 -29.12 -1.57 22.38
C CYS A 432 -30.17 -0.80 23.21
N THR A 433 -31.27 -1.46 23.56
CA THR A 433 -32.38 -0.88 24.35
C THR A 433 -32.76 -1.86 25.46
N PRO A 434 -32.01 -1.89 26.58
CA PRO A 434 -32.31 -2.81 27.68
C PRO A 434 -33.57 -2.40 28.46
N SER A 435 -34.29 -3.34 28.99
CA SER A 435 -35.46 -3.08 29.88
C SER A 435 -35.05 -2.90 31.36
N THR A 436 -33.86 -3.34 31.72
CA THR A 436 -33.29 -3.29 33.07
C THR A 436 -31.79 -2.92 33.01
N MET A 437 -31.17 -2.69 34.15
CA MET A 437 -29.69 -2.53 34.26
C MET A 437 -28.92 -3.85 34.28
N SER A 438 -29.59 -4.98 34.03
CA SER A 438 -28.89 -6.27 33.97
C SER A 438 -27.93 -6.33 32.78
N ALA A 439 -26.84 -7.08 32.94
CA ALA A 439 -25.88 -7.29 31.89
C ALA A 439 -26.52 -7.86 30.63
N VAL A 440 -26.19 -7.29 29.49
CA VAL A 440 -26.57 -7.77 28.16
C VAL A 440 -25.36 -8.43 27.53
N ASN A 441 -25.41 -9.73 27.34
CA ASN A 441 -24.43 -10.54 26.63
C ASN A 441 -25.05 -10.94 25.28
N GLY A 442 -24.60 -10.30 24.22
CA GLY A 442 -25.14 -10.46 22.89
C GLY A 442 -24.11 -10.91 21.86
N LEU A 443 -24.61 -11.16 20.67
CA LEU A 443 -23.79 -11.61 19.56
C LEU A 443 -24.33 -11.04 18.24
N LEU A 444 -23.43 -10.46 17.45
CA LEU A 444 -23.63 -10.17 16.03
C LEU A 444 -23.00 -11.31 15.23
N THR A 445 -23.75 -11.92 14.33
CA THR A 445 -23.22 -12.90 13.37
C THR A 445 -23.57 -12.52 11.95
N PHE A 446 -22.69 -12.83 11.01
CA PHE A 446 -22.91 -12.69 9.57
C PHE A 446 -21.98 -13.61 8.78
N ASN A 447 -22.36 -13.90 7.54
CA ASN A 447 -21.56 -14.69 6.62
C ASN A 447 -20.90 -13.81 5.55
N THR A 448 -19.76 -14.28 5.02
CA THR A 448 -19.05 -13.63 3.93
C THR A 448 -18.56 -14.64 2.89
N ASN A 449 -18.11 -14.15 1.72
CA ASN A 449 -17.45 -14.96 0.69
C ASN A 449 -15.90 -14.91 0.78
N VAL A 450 -15.33 -14.51 1.93
CA VAL A 450 -13.89 -14.49 2.16
C VAL A 450 -13.39 -15.90 2.47
N PRO A 451 -12.45 -16.46 1.67
CA PRO A 451 -11.89 -17.80 1.94
C PRO A 451 -11.23 -17.88 3.32
N GLY A 452 -11.59 -18.90 4.10
CA GLY A 452 -11.09 -19.08 5.47
C GLY A 452 -11.77 -18.21 6.55
N SER A 453 -12.65 -17.28 6.16
CA SER A 453 -13.39 -16.39 7.06
C SER A 453 -14.84 -16.23 6.58
N THR A 454 -15.51 -17.35 6.35
CA THR A 454 -16.87 -17.37 5.78
C THR A 454 -17.97 -17.03 6.79
N SER A 455 -17.65 -17.01 8.09
CA SER A 455 -18.58 -16.66 9.15
C SER A 455 -17.86 -15.80 10.20
N PHE A 456 -18.49 -14.71 10.58
CA PHE A 456 -18.03 -13.81 11.64
C PHE A 456 -18.96 -13.88 12.84
N SER A 457 -18.38 -13.71 14.02
CA SER A 457 -19.09 -13.74 15.29
C SER A 457 -18.46 -12.69 16.20
N VAL A 458 -19.20 -11.62 16.49
CA VAL A 458 -18.72 -10.45 17.24
C VAL A 458 -19.52 -10.35 18.55
N PRO A 459 -18.88 -10.54 19.71
CA PRO A 459 -19.53 -10.39 21.02
C PRO A 459 -20.01 -8.95 21.25
N ILE A 460 -21.14 -8.82 21.93
CA ILE A 460 -21.75 -7.54 22.29
C ILE A 460 -22.00 -7.51 23.81
N TYR A 461 -21.56 -6.46 24.47
CA TYR A 461 -21.71 -6.26 25.90
C TYR A 461 -22.34 -4.91 26.21
N ALA A 462 -23.35 -4.90 27.10
CA ALA A 462 -23.88 -3.69 27.72
C ALA A 462 -24.22 -3.97 29.18
N ASN A 463 -24.08 -2.97 30.05
CA ASN A 463 -24.33 -3.10 31.49
C ASN A 463 -23.54 -4.24 32.17
N ASP A 464 -22.47 -4.70 31.55
CA ASP A 464 -21.59 -5.73 32.09
C ASP A 464 -20.61 -5.09 33.08
N PRO A 465 -20.54 -5.57 34.35
CA PRO A 465 -19.66 -4.99 35.36
C PRO A 465 -18.18 -5.01 34.97
N ILE A 466 -17.75 -6.01 34.18
CA ILE A 466 -16.37 -6.12 33.71
C ILE A 466 -16.04 -5.02 32.69
N PHE A 467 -16.98 -4.73 31.79
CA PHE A 467 -16.80 -3.74 30.72
C PHE A 467 -17.32 -2.35 31.11
N SER A 468 -18.22 -2.23 32.10
CA SER A 468 -18.61 -0.94 32.69
C SER A 468 -17.50 -0.33 33.52
N ALA A 469 -16.61 -1.15 34.09
CA ALA A 469 -15.43 -0.68 34.80
C ALA A 469 -14.36 -0.07 33.86
N ILE A 470 -14.43 -0.31 32.54
CA ILE A 470 -13.57 0.35 31.55
C ILE A 470 -13.86 1.87 31.48
N ASP A 471 -15.10 2.29 31.78
CA ASP A 471 -15.45 3.72 31.94
C ASP A 471 -14.69 4.42 33.09
N GLU A 472 -14.20 3.66 34.08
CA GLU A 472 -13.37 4.18 35.18
C GLU A 472 -11.86 4.15 34.87
N ALA A 473 -11.41 3.34 33.91
CA ALA A 473 -10.02 3.33 33.44
C ALA A 473 -9.64 4.68 32.81
N ASP A 474 -10.58 5.37 32.21
CA ASP A 474 -10.40 6.73 31.65
C ASP A 474 -10.04 7.77 32.72
N ARG A 475 -10.37 7.53 34.00
CA ARG A 475 -10.01 8.42 35.11
C ARG A 475 -8.55 8.30 35.55
N VAL A 476 -7.84 7.26 35.08
CA VAL A 476 -6.47 6.92 35.55
C VAL A 476 -5.43 7.13 34.43
N ASN A 477 -5.81 7.49 33.20
CA ASN A 477 -4.89 7.64 32.04
C ASN A 477 -3.91 6.46 31.94
N LEU A 478 -4.45 5.23 32.01
CA LEU A 478 -3.63 4.01 32.01
C LEU A 478 -3.12 3.72 30.60
N ARG A 479 -1.80 3.65 30.42
CA ARG A 479 -1.15 3.32 29.15
C ARG A 479 -0.32 2.05 29.28
N LEU A 480 -0.44 1.17 28.29
CA LEU A 480 0.36 -0.05 28.18
C LEU A 480 1.23 0.02 26.92
N TYR A 481 2.55 -0.20 27.06
CA TYR A 481 3.44 -0.28 25.91
C TYR A 481 4.67 -1.18 26.19
N PRO A 482 5.29 -1.79 25.14
CA PRO A 482 4.72 -1.93 23.81
C PRO A 482 3.45 -2.76 23.83
N ASN A 483 2.57 -2.54 22.87
CA ASN A 483 1.41 -3.37 22.63
C ASN A 483 1.16 -3.41 21.11
N PRO A 484 1.44 -4.52 20.41
CA PRO A 484 1.82 -5.85 20.94
C PRO A 484 3.11 -5.87 21.75
N ALA A 485 3.20 -6.81 22.71
CA ALA A 485 4.30 -6.96 23.64
C ALA A 485 4.96 -8.34 23.50
N GLY A 486 6.29 -8.37 23.62
CA GLY A 486 7.04 -9.59 23.86
C GLY A 486 6.85 -10.09 25.31
N ASP A 487 7.93 -10.52 25.96
CA ASP A 487 7.89 -11.05 27.33
C ASP A 487 7.72 -9.99 28.42
N ALA A 488 7.69 -8.70 28.08
CA ALA A 488 7.51 -7.61 29.03
C ALA A 488 6.72 -6.44 28.44
N ALA A 489 5.93 -5.78 29.27
CA ALA A 489 5.23 -4.54 28.95
C ALA A 489 5.29 -3.56 30.12
N TRP A 490 5.04 -2.27 29.85
CA TRP A 490 5.00 -1.21 30.83
C TRP A 490 3.57 -0.67 30.97
N LEU A 491 3.08 -0.63 32.20
CA LEU A 491 1.89 0.14 32.56
C LEU A 491 2.33 1.50 33.10
N ILE A 492 1.74 2.57 32.55
CA ILE A 492 1.98 3.96 32.96
C ILE A 492 0.61 4.57 33.28
N ALA A 493 0.52 5.25 34.40
CA ALA A 493 -0.65 6.03 34.78
C ALA A 493 -0.24 7.37 35.39
N ASP A 494 -1.16 8.36 35.34
CA ASP A 494 -0.92 9.68 35.96
C ASP A 494 -0.84 9.59 37.50
N ASN A 495 -1.41 8.55 38.10
CA ASN A 495 -1.35 8.25 39.52
C ASN A 495 -0.45 7.05 39.79
N ILE A 496 0.08 6.96 41.01
CA ILE A 496 0.91 5.82 41.41
C ILE A 496 0.08 4.54 41.34
N LEU A 497 0.51 3.63 40.46
CA LEU A 497 -0.04 2.28 40.39
C LEU A 497 0.54 1.45 41.56
N SER A 498 -0.31 0.98 42.44
CA SER A 498 0.12 0.08 43.52
C SER A 498 -0.86 -1.08 43.60
N GLY A 499 -0.33 -2.30 43.61
CA GLY A 499 -1.13 -3.52 43.75
C GLY A 499 -0.82 -4.59 42.72
N PRO A 500 -1.38 -5.79 42.90
CA PRO A 500 -1.19 -6.90 41.97
C PRO A 500 -1.91 -6.66 40.66
N VAL A 501 -1.28 -7.08 39.56
CA VAL A 501 -1.90 -7.12 38.22
C VAL A 501 -2.26 -8.56 37.90
N TYR A 502 -3.50 -8.80 37.50
CA TYR A 502 -3.99 -10.12 37.11
C TYR A 502 -4.22 -10.17 35.60
N ALA A 503 -3.87 -11.31 35.02
CA ALA A 503 -4.21 -11.59 33.62
C ALA A 503 -5.50 -12.41 33.53
N TYR A 504 -6.32 -12.10 32.53
CA TYR A 504 -7.53 -12.83 32.20
C TYR A 504 -7.53 -13.16 30.71
N ASP A 505 -8.08 -14.32 30.34
CA ASP A 505 -8.38 -14.60 28.95
C ASP A 505 -9.62 -13.78 28.48
N LEU A 506 -9.88 -13.81 27.18
CA LEU A 506 -11.03 -13.06 26.60
C LEU A 506 -12.39 -13.58 27.06
N THR A 507 -12.45 -14.73 27.74
CA THR A 507 -13.68 -15.25 28.37
C THR A 507 -13.86 -14.74 29.80
N GLY A 508 -12.91 -13.94 30.32
CA GLY A 508 -12.91 -13.43 31.70
C GLY A 508 -12.35 -14.41 32.74
N ARG A 509 -11.83 -15.56 32.33
CA ARG A 509 -11.19 -16.52 33.24
C ARG A 509 -9.84 -16.00 33.69
N SER A 510 -9.62 -15.92 35.01
CA SER A 510 -8.34 -15.53 35.56
C SER A 510 -7.24 -16.55 35.21
N LEU A 511 -6.13 -16.04 34.70
CA LEU A 511 -4.89 -16.80 34.44
C LEU A 511 -3.87 -16.64 35.55
N GLY A 512 -4.20 -15.83 36.59
CA GLY A 512 -3.35 -15.58 37.72
C GLY A 512 -2.72 -14.19 37.76
N GLN A 513 -1.94 -13.97 38.80
CA GLN A 513 -1.22 -12.72 39.01
C GLN A 513 0.06 -12.69 38.16
N LEU A 514 0.30 -11.59 37.48
CA LEU A 514 1.54 -11.36 36.74
C LEU A 514 2.64 -10.85 37.67
N PRO A 515 3.90 -11.27 37.46
CA PRO A 515 5.04 -10.67 38.13
C PRO A 515 5.18 -9.20 37.69
N THR A 516 5.35 -8.31 38.67
CA THR A 516 5.44 -6.86 38.44
C THR A 516 6.65 -6.27 39.15
N GLN A 517 7.25 -5.23 38.56
CA GLN A 517 8.32 -4.43 39.18
C GLN A 517 7.97 -2.95 39.09
N GLN A 518 7.89 -2.27 40.24
CA GLN A 518 7.62 -0.83 40.28
C GLN A 518 8.89 -0.02 40.00
N LEU A 519 8.83 0.92 39.08
CA LEU A 519 9.91 1.84 38.72
C LEU A 519 9.36 3.27 38.59
N GLY A 520 9.32 3.98 39.74
CA GLY A 520 8.69 5.31 39.82
C GLY A 520 7.19 5.25 39.57
N ASN A 521 6.69 6.01 38.59
CA ASN A 521 5.27 6.01 38.15
C ASN A 521 4.96 4.96 37.09
N ARG A 522 5.86 4.01 36.82
CA ARG A 522 5.72 2.93 35.83
C ARG A 522 5.75 1.58 36.52
N LEU A 523 4.95 0.67 36.02
CA LEU A 523 4.91 -0.72 36.47
C LEU A 523 5.33 -1.62 35.31
N GLN A 524 6.46 -2.29 35.45
CA GLN A 524 6.89 -3.31 34.51
C GLN A 524 6.13 -4.60 34.77
N LEU A 525 5.58 -5.22 33.74
CA LEU A 525 4.88 -6.49 33.79
C LEU A 525 5.72 -7.54 33.09
N SER A 526 5.81 -8.74 33.66
CA SER A 526 6.33 -9.91 32.97
C SER A 526 5.17 -10.68 32.33
N LEU A 527 5.22 -10.85 31.02
CA LEU A 527 4.26 -11.62 30.21
C LEU A 527 4.84 -12.99 29.80
N ALA A 528 6.05 -13.33 30.23
CA ALA A 528 6.77 -14.55 29.81
C ALA A 528 6.00 -15.86 30.11
N GLY A 529 5.09 -15.84 31.10
CA GLY A 529 4.25 -16.99 31.46
C GLY A 529 2.98 -17.13 30.58
N LEU A 530 2.70 -16.18 29.69
CA LEU A 530 1.53 -16.21 28.81
C LEU A 530 1.93 -16.72 27.42
N ALA A 531 1.07 -17.55 26.82
CA ALA A 531 1.20 -17.92 25.40
C ALA A 531 0.93 -16.70 24.49
N PRO A 532 1.37 -16.70 23.22
CA PRO A 532 0.94 -15.68 22.26
C PRO A 532 -0.58 -15.59 22.19
N GLY A 533 -1.12 -14.37 22.29
CA GLY A 533 -2.56 -14.17 22.32
C GLY A 533 -2.97 -12.81 22.90
N CYS A 534 -4.27 -12.59 22.98
CA CYS A 534 -4.86 -11.38 23.53
C CYS A 534 -5.39 -11.62 24.94
N TYR A 535 -5.08 -10.70 25.88
CA TYR A 535 -5.41 -10.83 27.30
C TYR A 535 -5.95 -9.51 27.85
N LEU A 536 -6.78 -9.60 28.89
CA LEU A 536 -7.15 -8.46 29.72
C LEU A 536 -6.27 -8.45 30.97
N LEU A 537 -5.70 -7.30 31.27
CA LEU A 537 -4.94 -7.07 32.50
C LEU A 537 -5.79 -6.25 33.46
N GLY A 538 -6.09 -6.80 34.62
CA GLY A 538 -6.84 -6.12 35.68
C GLY A 538 -5.92 -5.72 36.84
N LEU A 539 -6.06 -4.47 37.30
CA LEU A 539 -5.38 -3.96 38.47
C LEU A 539 -6.35 -3.14 39.33
N HIS A 540 -6.08 -3.08 40.63
CA HIS A 540 -6.83 -2.22 41.55
C HIS A 540 -6.10 -0.90 41.75
N THR A 541 -6.84 0.20 41.57
CA THR A 541 -6.37 1.56 41.91
C THR A 541 -7.14 2.12 43.07
N ASN A 542 -6.72 3.26 43.61
CA ASN A 542 -7.47 3.96 44.67
C ASN A 542 -8.88 4.40 44.21
N ALA A 543 -9.14 4.40 42.90
CA ALA A 543 -10.44 4.76 42.27
C ALA A 543 -11.28 3.52 41.94
N GLY A 544 -10.77 2.28 42.17
CA GLY A 544 -11.45 1.02 41.83
C GLY A 544 -10.62 0.10 40.93
N PRO A 545 -11.21 -1.02 40.50
CA PRO A 545 -10.57 -1.93 39.53
C PRO A 545 -10.51 -1.31 38.14
N VAL A 546 -9.35 -1.42 37.50
CA VAL A 546 -9.08 -0.91 36.14
C VAL A 546 -8.57 -2.04 35.26
N PHE A 547 -9.03 -2.09 34.03
CA PHE A 547 -8.63 -3.13 33.07
C PHE A 547 -8.01 -2.49 31.83
N THR A 548 -7.00 -3.16 31.26
CA THR A 548 -6.40 -2.80 29.97
C THR A 548 -6.10 -4.05 29.16
N ARG A 549 -6.03 -3.92 27.85
CA ARG A 549 -5.77 -5.05 26.94
C ARG A 549 -4.29 -5.11 26.57
N VAL A 550 -3.75 -6.34 26.54
CA VAL A 550 -2.42 -6.63 26.01
C VAL A 550 -2.49 -7.71 24.93
N VAL A 551 -1.75 -7.50 23.85
CA VAL A 551 -1.46 -8.52 22.84
C VAL A 551 -0.06 -9.04 23.10
N LYS A 552 0.08 -10.34 23.40
CA LYS A 552 1.35 -11.04 23.58
C LYS A 552 1.76 -11.67 22.25
N GLU A 553 2.96 -11.36 21.75
CA GLU A 553 3.59 -11.99 20.59
C GLU A 553 4.34 -13.27 20.97
#